data_64851233bbc02b1aa661ef57df5e8cd7
#
_entry.id   64851233bbc02b1aa661ef57df5e8cd7
#
_cell.length_a   1.000
_cell.length_b   1.000
_cell.length_c   1.000
_cell.angle_alpha   90.00
_cell.angle_beta   90.00
_cell.angle_gamma   90.00
#
_symmetry.space_group_name_H-M   'P 1'
#
loop_
_entity.id
_entity.type
_entity.pdbx_description
1 polymer ?
#
loop_
_entity_poly.entity_id
_entity_poly.type
_entity_poly.pdbx_seq_one_letter_code
_entity_poly.pdbx_strand_id
1 'polypeptide(L)'
;MFALTYRPNTLRMQLMLGIILACLAILTAQTLIRYYWILPTFEAMAEDGDKQDLERVASQVNQELESLHKLVYDSAVWDAMYDAASNNDAEWFSTNFVIYESYRRIGVNGWYLYNTDGNIISGRSYNENGDVIVPEELDTLTKLLGRDLVTFPASENSVFTQIDDKPAVVVYHDVLQSENEGQSAGTLLIWRYINQSFVHALTLGISNDIAFHTILQMPTSADVV
;
A
#
# COMPACT_ATOMS: atom_id res chain seq x y z
N MET A 1 -61.51 3.94 42.16
CA MET A 1 -61.40 4.20 40.72
C MET A 1 -61.85 5.62 40.47
N PHE A 2 -60.88 6.59 40.51
CA PHE A 2 -61.23 8.01 40.34
C PHE A 2 -60.94 8.37 38.86
N ALA A 3 -62.04 8.57 38.11
CA ALA A 3 -61.97 9.12 36.76
C ALA A 3 -61.83 10.63 36.89
N LEU A 4 -60.65 11.16 36.65
CA LEU A 4 -60.35 12.58 36.47
C LEU A 4 -60.99 13.02 35.15
N THR A 5 -62.26 13.50 35.17
CA THR A 5 -62.89 14.18 34.04
C THR A 5 -62.34 15.59 33.95
N TYR A 6 -61.24 15.78 33.22
CA TYR A 6 -60.72 17.06 32.85
C TYR A 6 -61.62 17.71 31.79
N ARG A 7 -62.44 18.72 32.14
CA ARG A 7 -63.19 19.56 31.20
C ARG A 7 -62.35 20.80 30.87
N PRO A 8 -61.80 20.92 29.68
CA PRO A 8 -61.11 22.16 29.27
C PRO A 8 -62.15 23.28 29.08
N ASN A 9 -62.14 24.23 30.01
CA ASN A 9 -63.20 25.24 30.14
C ASN A 9 -63.07 26.44 29.19
N THR A 10 -62.12 26.48 28.25
CA THR A 10 -62.00 27.57 27.28
C THR A 10 -61.50 27.09 25.93
N LEU A 11 -62.03 27.63 24.83
CA LEU A 11 -61.58 27.38 23.46
C LEU A 11 -60.06 27.57 23.28
N ARG A 12 -59.49 28.53 24.00
CA ARG A 12 -58.04 28.80 23.99
C ARG A 12 -57.23 27.61 24.52
N MET A 13 -57.69 26.88 25.51
CA MET A 13 -57.01 25.75 26.12
C MET A 13 -57.05 24.52 25.15
N GLN A 14 -58.16 24.32 24.46
CA GLN A 14 -58.31 23.28 23.46
C GLN A 14 -57.35 23.55 22.24
N LEU A 15 -57.27 24.82 21.82
CA LEU A 15 -56.31 25.23 20.77
C LEU A 15 -54.86 25.02 21.18
N MET A 16 -54.49 25.44 22.40
CA MET A 16 -53.11 25.22 22.92
C MET A 16 -52.77 23.74 23.02
N LEU A 17 -53.67 22.92 23.51
CA LEU A 17 -53.47 21.46 23.58
C LEU A 17 -53.32 20.84 22.21
N GLY A 18 -54.10 21.28 21.21
CA GLY A 18 -53.98 20.83 19.82
C GLY A 18 -52.60 21.21 19.20
N ILE A 19 -52.12 22.42 19.44
CA ILE A 19 -50.82 22.86 18.96
C ILE A 19 -49.72 22.04 19.61
N ILE A 20 -49.77 21.82 20.93
CA ILE A 20 -48.73 21.03 21.65
C ILE A 20 -48.73 19.57 21.12
N LEU A 21 -49.87 18.96 20.91
CA LEU A 21 -49.94 17.62 20.34
C LEU A 21 -49.41 17.54 18.91
N ALA A 22 -49.72 18.54 18.08
CA ALA A 22 -49.19 18.63 16.72
C ALA A 22 -47.67 18.79 16.74
N CYS A 23 -47.11 19.67 17.58
CA CYS A 23 -45.67 19.80 17.73
C CYS A 23 -44.99 18.51 18.21
N LEU A 24 -45.60 17.84 19.19
CA LEU A 24 -45.09 16.55 19.69
C LEU A 24 -45.10 15.48 18.61
N ALA A 25 -46.15 15.41 17.80
CA ALA A 25 -46.28 14.47 16.69
C ALA A 25 -45.20 14.75 15.62
N ILE A 26 -44.97 16.02 15.30
CA ILE A 26 -43.91 16.40 14.32
C ILE A 26 -42.53 16.03 14.85
N LEU A 27 -42.21 16.36 16.11
CA LEU A 27 -40.92 16.00 16.73
C LEU A 27 -40.69 14.48 16.75
N THR A 28 -41.75 13.73 17.09
CA THR A 28 -41.69 12.26 17.09
C THR A 28 -41.47 11.71 15.69
N ALA A 29 -42.17 12.24 14.70
CA ALA A 29 -42.00 11.83 13.30
C ALA A 29 -40.56 12.17 12.79
N GLN A 30 -40.04 13.36 13.10
CA GLN A 30 -38.67 13.73 12.74
C GLN A 30 -37.62 12.82 13.38
N THR A 31 -37.82 12.48 14.66
CA THR A 31 -36.90 11.58 15.38
C THR A 31 -36.92 10.17 14.77
N LEU A 32 -38.13 9.65 14.44
CA LEU A 32 -38.26 8.36 13.80
C LEU A 32 -37.61 8.33 12.40
N ILE A 33 -37.84 9.35 11.58
CA ILE A 33 -37.24 9.46 10.25
C ILE A 33 -35.70 9.51 10.37
N ARG A 34 -35.20 10.31 11.31
CA ARG A 34 -33.75 10.41 11.55
C ARG A 34 -33.14 9.07 11.95
N TYR A 35 -33.78 8.35 12.85
CA TYR A 35 -33.24 7.11 13.41
C TYR A 35 -33.38 5.92 12.45
N TYR A 36 -34.52 5.79 11.77
CA TYR A 36 -34.80 4.61 10.93
C TYR A 36 -34.40 4.78 9.46
N TRP A 37 -34.18 5.99 9.00
CA TRP A 37 -33.91 6.23 7.59
C TRP A 37 -32.62 7.00 7.35
N ILE A 38 -32.41 8.10 8.04
CA ILE A 38 -31.27 8.96 7.79
C ILE A 38 -29.98 8.30 8.31
N LEU A 39 -29.94 7.87 9.56
CA LEU A 39 -28.76 7.30 10.19
C LEU A 39 -28.22 6.05 9.46
N PRO A 40 -29.05 5.01 9.18
CA PRO A 40 -28.56 3.83 8.46
C PRO A 40 -28.09 4.13 7.04
N THR A 41 -28.71 5.14 6.38
CA THR A 41 -28.26 5.53 5.03
C THR A 41 -26.88 6.18 5.07
N PHE A 42 -26.60 7.01 6.07
CA PHE A 42 -25.27 7.61 6.24
C PHE A 42 -24.21 6.57 6.64
N GLU A 43 -24.54 5.61 7.50
CA GLU A 43 -23.64 4.51 7.87
C GLU A 43 -23.29 3.64 6.65
N ALA A 44 -24.28 3.28 5.84
CA ALA A 44 -24.06 2.53 4.61
C ALA A 44 -23.22 3.30 3.58
N MET A 45 -23.46 4.62 3.44
CA MET A 45 -22.64 5.47 2.55
C MET A 45 -21.21 5.61 3.04
N ALA A 46 -20.96 5.68 4.34
CA ALA A 46 -19.63 5.74 4.91
C ALA A 46 -18.87 4.41 4.66
N GLU A 47 -19.52 3.27 4.91
CA GLU A 47 -18.95 1.95 4.66
C GLU A 47 -18.61 1.72 3.17
N ASP A 48 -19.50 2.13 2.26
CA ASP A 48 -19.24 2.06 0.82
C ASP A 48 -18.10 3.01 0.39
N GLY A 49 -18.00 4.18 1.01
CA GLY A 49 -16.89 5.13 0.78
C GLY A 49 -15.56 4.53 1.21
N ASP A 50 -15.46 3.99 2.41
CA ASP A 50 -14.25 3.35 2.94
C ASP A 50 -13.80 2.17 2.07
N LYS A 51 -14.76 1.37 1.59
CA LYS A 51 -14.49 0.26 0.66
C LYS A 51 -13.90 0.73 -0.66
N GLN A 52 -14.49 1.77 -1.26
CA GLN A 52 -14.00 2.35 -2.50
C GLN A 52 -12.59 2.95 -2.33
N ASP A 53 -12.31 3.57 -1.19
CA ASP A 53 -10.99 4.12 -0.90
C ASP A 53 -9.95 3.01 -0.75
N LEU A 54 -10.27 1.90 -0.08
CA LEU A 54 -9.39 0.73 0.02
C LEU A 54 -9.13 0.08 -1.35
N GLU A 55 -10.16 -0.08 -2.18
CA GLU A 55 -10.00 -0.61 -3.54
C GLU A 55 -9.12 0.30 -4.41
N ARG A 56 -9.25 1.61 -4.25
CA ARG A 56 -8.41 2.60 -4.94
C ARG A 56 -6.95 2.48 -4.52
N VAL A 57 -6.68 2.40 -3.21
CA VAL A 57 -5.31 2.21 -2.70
C VAL A 57 -4.72 0.90 -3.19
N ALA A 58 -5.46 -0.19 -3.10
CA ALA A 58 -5.00 -1.49 -3.59
C ALA A 58 -4.66 -1.45 -5.10
N SER A 59 -5.50 -0.78 -5.90
CA SER A 59 -5.25 -0.58 -7.32
C SER A 59 -3.98 0.25 -7.58
N GLN A 60 -3.76 1.31 -6.80
CA GLN A 60 -2.57 2.15 -6.93
C GLN A 60 -1.29 1.41 -6.50
N VAL A 61 -1.34 0.61 -5.42
CA VAL A 61 -0.22 -0.25 -5.02
C VAL A 61 0.13 -1.23 -6.13
N ASN A 62 -0.87 -1.88 -6.73
CA ASN A 62 -0.64 -2.79 -7.84
C ASN A 62 -0.03 -2.08 -9.04
N GLN A 63 -0.48 -0.88 -9.37
CA GLN A 63 0.06 -0.09 -10.48
C GLN A 63 1.54 0.31 -10.23
N GLU A 64 1.89 0.67 -9.01
CA GLU A 64 3.28 0.94 -8.64
C GLU A 64 4.16 -0.32 -8.72
N LEU A 65 3.64 -1.46 -8.26
CA LEU A 65 4.33 -2.74 -8.39
C LEU A 65 4.54 -3.13 -9.86
N GLU A 66 3.52 -3.00 -10.70
CA GLU A 66 3.63 -3.24 -12.14
C GLU A 66 4.68 -2.33 -12.79
N SER A 67 4.76 -1.07 -12.36
CA SER A 67 5.78 -0.13 -12.82
C SER A 67 7.20 -0.60 -12.45
N LEU A 68 7.40 -1.06 -11.21
CA LEU A 68 8.68 -1.61 -10.76
C LEU A 68 9.02 -2.92 -11.47
N HIS A 69 8.03 -3.80 -11.68
CA HIS A 69 8.22 -5.03 -12.44
C HIS A 69 8.63 -4.76 -13.87
N LYS A 70 7.96 -3.82 -14.52
CA LYS A 70 8.32 -3.42 -15.88
C LYS A 70 9.73 -2.87 -15.95
N LEU A 71 10.11 -2.03 -14.98
CA LEU A 71 11.45 -1.46 -14.89
C LEU A 71 12.53 -2.55 -14.77
N VAL A 72 12.32 -3.51 -13.86
CA VAL A 72 13.27 -4.60 -13.64
C VAL A 72 13.31 -5.53 -14.85
N TYR A 73 12.16 -5.84 -15.45
CA TYR A 73 12.06 -6.65 -16.65
C TYR A 73 12.81 -6.02 -17.83
N ASP A 74 12.51 -4.76 -18.14
CA ASP A 74 13.15 -4.02 -19.25
C ASP A 74 14.68 -3.92 -19.07
N SER A 75 15.15 -3.97 -17.83
CA SER A 75 16.58 -3.92 -17.50
C SER A 75 17.24 -5.30 -17.43
N ALA A 76 16.51 -6.33 -17.01
CA ALA A 76 17.03 -7.69 -16.87
C ALA A 76 17.04 -8.48 -18.19
N VAL A 77 16.03 -8.24 -19.05
CA VAL A 77 15.89 -8.91 -20.35
C VAL A 77 16.56 -8.08 -21.44
N TRP A 78 17.89 -8.10 -21.40
CA TRP A 78 18.74 -7.30 -22.28
C TRP A 78 20.10 -7.96 -22.47
N ASP A 79 20.56 -8.13 -23.71
CA ASP A 79 21.79 -8.87 -24.05
C ASP A 79 23.03 -8.36 -23.31
N ALA A 80 23.20 -7.03 -23.19
CA ALA A 80 24.34 -6.48 -22.47
C ALA A 80 24.30 -6.75 -20.96
N MET A 81 23.11 -6.84 -20.36
CA MET A 81 22.95 -7.26 -18.96
C MET A 81 23.22 -8.75 -18.81
N TYR A 82 22.77 -9.57 -19.77
CA TYR A 82 23.04 -11.00 -19.81
C TYR A 82 24.54 -11.28 -19.90
N ASP A 83 25.26 -10.57 -20.78
CA ASP A 83 26.70 -10.67 -20.92
C ASP A 83 27.43 -10.25 -19.63
N ALA A 84 27.00 -9.15 -19.02
CA ALA A 84 27.57 -8.67 -17.77
C ALA A 84 27.38 -9.69 -16.63
N ALA A 85 26.18 -10.27 -16.50
CA ALA A 85 25.90 -11.29 -15.49
C ALA A 85 26.71 -12.57 -15.75
N SER A 86 26.74 -13.05 -17.01
CA SER A 86 27.47 -14.28 -17.41
C SER A 86 28.97 -14.17 -17.15
N ASN A 87 29.54 -12.98 -17.35
CA ASN A 87 30.97 -12.73 -17.19
C ASN A 87 31.34 -12.19 -15.81
N ASN A 88 30.38 -12.02 -14.89
CA ASN A 88 30.56 -11.34 -13.59
C ASN A 88 31.18 -9.94 -13.74
N ASP A 89 30.74 -9.17 -14.76
CA ASP A 89 31.29 -7.84 -15.07
C ASP A 89 30.71 -6.76 -14.14
N ALA A 90 31.32 -6.64 -12.95
CA ALA A 90 30.96 -5.66 -11.95
C ALA A 90 31.21 -4.22 -12.42
N GLU A 91 32.22 -3.98 -13.27
CA GLU A 91 32.59 -2.66 -13.76
C GLU A 91 31.54 -2.13 -14.74
N TRP A 92 31.11 -2.96 -15.67
CA TRP A 92 30.05 -2.60 -16.60
C TRP A 92 28.74 -2.25 -15.85
N PHE A 93 28.35 -3.09 -14.90
CA PHE A 93 27.14 -2.84 -14.12
C PHE A 93 27.23 -1.54 -13.32
N SER A 94 28.36 -1.32 -12.63
CA SER A 94 28.58 -0.11 -11.85
C SER A 94 28.53 1.16 -12.69
N THR A 95 29.05 1.10 -13.91
CA THR A 95 29.09 2.25 -14.83
C THR A 95 27.72 2.58 -15.39
N ASN A 96 26.88 1.58 -15.65
CA ASN A 96 25.60 1.77 -16.34
C ASN A 96 24.41 1.91 -15.39
N PHE A 97 24.46 1.27 -14.21
CA PHE A 97 23.32 1.20 -13.29
C PHE A 97 23.54 1.90 -11.95
N VAL A 98 24.79 2.11 -11.50
CA VAL A 98 25.06 2.65 -10.17
C VAL A 98 25.27 4.18 -10.22
N ILE A 99 24.28 4.90 -10.72
CA ILE A 99 24.32 6.38 -10.81
C ILE A 99 23.23 6.94 -9.89
N TYR A 100 23.61 7.64 -8.80
CA TYR A 100 22.67 8.17 -7.79
C TYR A 100 21.49 8.97 -8.39
N GLU A 101 21.76 9.86 -9.34
CA GLU A 101 20.71 10.67 -9.98
C GLU A 101 19.66 9.80 -10.71
N SER A 102 20.07 8.63 -11.21
CA SER A 102 19.14 7.66 -11.81
C SER A 102 18.25 7.03 -10.75
N TYR A 103 18.81 6.61 -9.61
CA TYR A 103 18.05 6.07 -8.49
C TYR A 103 16.96 7.04 -8.02
N ARG A 104 17.37 8.29 -7.79
CA ARG A 104 16.46 9.35 -7.34
C ARG A 104 15.35 9.63 -8.35
N ARG A 105 15.65 9.63 -9.64
CA ARG A 105 14.69 9.92 -10.72
C ARG A 105 13.67 8.80 -10.87
N ILE A 106 14.12 7.57 -10.76
CA ILE A 106 13.29 6.37 -10.91
C ILE A 106 12.52 6.09 -9.63
N GLY A 107 12.97 6.62 -8.49
CA GLY A 107 12.35 6.42 -7.18
C GLY A 107 12.67 5.06 -6.56
N VAL A 108 13.83 4.47 -6.88
CA VAL A 108 14.32 3.24 -6.25
C VAL A 108 15.46 3.55 -5.28
N ASN A 109 15.68 2.68 -4.31
CA ASN A 109 16.71 2.83 -3.30
C ASN A 109 17.92 1.94 -3.55
N GLY A 110 17.79 0.88 -4.33
CA GLY A 110 18.90 0.02 -4.66
C GLY A 110 18.70 -0.80 -5.92
N TRP A 111 19.85 -1.12 -6.55
CA TRP A 111 20.01 -2.05 -7.66
C TRP A 111 21.10 -3.04 -7.33
N TYR A 112 20.86 -4.34 -7.59
CA TYR A 112 21.82 -5.40 -7.37
C TYR A 112 21.73 -6.43 -8.48
N LEU A 113 22.90 -6.80 -9.01
CA LEU A 113 23.05 -7.90 -9.95
C LEU A 113 23.68 -9.09 -9.22
N TYR A 114 23.02 -10.22 -9.30
CA TYR A 114 23.45 -11.49 -8.73
C TYR A 114 23.79 -12.48 -9.84
N ASN A 115 24.77 -13.34 -9.62
CA ASN A 115 25.04 -14.46 -10.50
C ASN A 115 24.09 -15.65 -10.20
N THR A 116 24.22 -16.70 -11.00
CA THR A 116 23.41 -17.93 -10.84
C THR A 116 23.64 -18.67 -9.52
N ASP A 117 24.76 -18.42 -8.83
CA ASP A 117 25.05 -18.99 -7.51
C ASP A 117 24.44 -18.16 -6.36
N GLY A 118 23.79 -17.04 -6.69
CA GLY A 118 23.21 -16.11 -5.71
C GLY A 118 24.22 -15.17 -5.06
N ASN A 119 25.44 -15.05 -5.62
CA ASN A 119 26.42 -14.09 -5.14
C ASN A 119 26.23 -12.73 -5.83
N ILE A 120 26.44 -11.65 -5.07
CA ILE A 120 26.38 -10.30 -5.61
C ILE A 120 27.57 -10.08 -6.56
N ILE A 121 27.30 -9.76 -7.82
CA ILE A 121 28.29 -9.31 -8.80
C ILE A 121 28.61 -7.84 -8.54
N SER A 122 27.57 -7.01 -8.46
CA SER A 122 27.67 -5.59 -8.19
C SER A 122 26.33 -5.03 -7.75
N GLY A 123 26.34 -3.90 -7.06
CA GLY A 123 25.13 -3.19 -6.67
C GLY A 123 25.43 -2.06 -5.70
N ARG A 124 24.43 -1.25 -5.46
CA ARG A 124 24.50 -0.15 -4.49
C ARG A 124 23.12 0.22 -4.00
N SER A 125 23.06 0.66 -2.76
CA SER A 125 21.86 1.21 -2.15
C SER A 125 22.11 2.61 -1.61
N TYR A 126 21.04 3.39 -1.58
CA TYR A 126 21.02 4.73 -1.02
C TYR A 126 19.83 4.84 -0.04
N ASN A 127 20.06 5.50 1.10
CA ASN A 127 18.99 5.87 2.00
C ASN A 127 18.17 7.06 1.43
N GLU A 128 17.16 7.49 2.18
CA GLU A 128 16.30 8.63 1.79
C GLU A 128 17.06 9.97 1.68
N ASN A 129 18.21 10.09 2.33
CA ASN A 129 19.07 11.28 2.29
C ASN A 129 20.07 11.25 1.13
N GLY A 130 20.19 10.12 0.44
CA GLY A 130 21.15 9.91 -0.63
C GLY A 130 22.53 9.40 -0.17
N ASP A 131 22.64 8.99 1.10
CA ASP A 131 23.87 8.36 1.58
C ASP A 131 23.91 6.91 1.13
N VAL A 132 25.11 6.43 0.81
CA VAL A 132 25.32 5.02 0.47
C VAL A 132 25.13 4.16 1.70
N ILE A 133 24.30 3.14 1.58
CA ILE A 133 24.08 2.13 2.62
C ILE A 133 24.37 0.72 2.10
N VAL A 134 24.66 -0.19 3.02
CA VAL A 134 24.81 -1.63 2.74
C VAL A 134 23.81 -2.35 3.64
N PRO A 135 22.58 -2.57 3.15
CA PRO A 135 21.57 -3.24 3.95
C PRO A 135 21.97 -4.70 4.22
N GLU A 136 22.11 -5.07 5.49
CA GLU A 136 22.42 -6.46 5.91
C GLU A 136 21.30 -7.42 5.53
N GLU A 137 20.08 -6.93 5.46
CA GLU A 137 18.89 -7.70 5.09
C GLU A 137 18.94 -8.22 3.65
N LEU A 138 19.68 -7.56 2.74
CA LEU A 138 19.85 -8.04 1.37
C LEU A 138 20.64 -9.35 1.30
N ASP A 139 21.58 -9.58 2.20
CA ASP A 139 22.25 -10.87 2.35
C ASP A 139 21.26 -11.98 2.80
N THR A 140 20.28 -11.60 3.58
CA THR A 140 19.19 -12.47 3.99
C THR A 140 18.21 -12.70 2.86
N LEU A 141 17.87 -11.68 2.08
CA LEU A 141 17.02 -11.78 0.89
C LEU A 141 17.60 -12.70 -0.18
N THR A 142 18.90 -12.64 -0.42
CA THR A 142 19.58 -13.58 -1.35
C THR A 142 19.46 -15.03 -0.90
N LYS A 143 19.52 -15.27 0.40
CA LYS A 143 19.30 -16.61 0.97
C LYS A 143 17.82 -17.02 0.95
N LEU A 144 16.91 -16.04 0.92
CA LEU A 144 15.47 -16.24 0.87
C LEU A 144 14.95 -16.38 -0.57
N LEU A 145 15.58 -15.78 -1.57
CA LEU A 145 15.25 -15.98 -2.99
C LEU A 145 15.45 -17.46 -3.43
N GLY A 146 16.18 -18.25 -2.63
CA GLY A 146 16.31 -19.70 -2.78
C GLY A 146 15.40 -20.55 -1.89
N ARG A 147 14.51 -19.96 -1.07
CA ARG A 147 13.63 -20.69 -0.15
C ARG A 147 12.27 -19.98 -0.11
N ASP A 148 11.20 -20.78 -0.16
CA ASP A 148 9.79 -20.37 -0.12
C ASP A 148 9.54 -19.12 0.75
N LEU A 149 9.56 -17.96 0.12
CA LEU A 149 9.14 -16.73 0.72
C LEU A 149 7.63 -16.81 0.95
N VAL A 150 7.18 -16.44 2.15
CA VAL A 150 5.78 -16.22 2.44
C VAL A 150 5.33 -15.06 1.55
N THR A 151 4.95 -15.39 0.34
CA THR A 151 4.41 -14.45 -0.62
C THR A 151 3.03 -14.00 -0.15
N PHE A 152 2.91 -12.71 0.12
CA PHE A 152 1.61 -12.06 -0.13
C PHE A 152 1.26 -12.24 -1.60
N PRO A 153 -0.04 -12.32 -1.95
CA PRO A 153 -0.48 -12.53 -3.32
C PRO A 153 -0.28 -11.26 -4.17
N ALA A 154 0.95 -10.87 -4.35
CA ALA A 154 1.38 -9.87 -5.32
C ALA A 154 2.38 -10.57 -6.21
N SER A 155 2.16 -10.57 -7.50
CA SER A 155 2.98 -11.09 -8.60
C SER A 155 4.24 -11.89 -8.20
N GLU A 156 4.49 -12.99 -8.83
CA GLU A 156 5.49 -14.04 -8.51
C GLU A 156 6.94 -13.54 -8.25
N ASN A 157 7.26 -12.25 -8.49
CA ASN A 157 8.62 -11.69 -8.44
C ASN A 157 8.74 -10.44 -7.55
N SER A 158 7.92 -10.30 -6.51
CA SER A 158 8.04 -9.20 -5.55
C SER A 158 7.83 -9.64 -4.11
N VAL A 159 8.51 -8.95 -3.18
CA VAL A 159 8.47 -9.23 -1.75
C VAL A 159 8.36 -7.94 -0.98
N PHE A 160 7.40 -7.89 -0.05
CA PHE A 160 7.37 -6.85 0.97
C PHE A 160 8.21 -7.29 2.18
N THR A 161 9.11 -6.44 2.61
CA THR A 161 10.06 -6.74 3.70
C THR A 161 10.39 -5.47 4.50
N GLN A 162 11.32 -5.58 5.42
CA GLN A 162 11.93 -4.43 6.10
C GLN A 162 13.41 -4.35 5.71
N ILE A 163 13.87 -3.12 5.48
CA ILE A 163 15.27 -2.78 5.28
C ILE A 163 15.59 -1.59 6.20
N ASP A 164 16.58 -1.72 7.07
CA ASP A 164 16.90 -0.76 8.12
C ASP A 164 15.67 -0.40 8.99
N ASP A 165 14.93 -1.42 9.44
CA ASP A 165 13.69 -1.30 10.21
C ASP A 165 12.55 -0.49 9.53
N LYS A 166 12.68 -0.22 8.23
CA LYS A 166 11.67 0.47 7.44
C LYS A 166 11.00 -0.47 6.44
N PRO A 167 9.69 -0.33 6.23
CA PRO A 167 9.00 -1.12 5.23
C PRO A 167 9.55 -0.83 3.84
N ALA A 168 9.78 -1.88 3.09
CA ALA A 168 10.33 -1.83 1.74
C ALA A 168 9.66 -2.86 0.83
N VAL A 169 9.69 -2.58 -0.47
CA VAL A 169 9.34 -3.55 -1.51
C VAL A 169 10.58 -3.88 -2.31
N VAL A 170 10.77 -5.16 -2.55
CA VAL A 170 11.83 -5.72 -3.39
C VAL A 170 11.18 -6.38 -4.59
N VAL A 171 11.68 -6.06 -5.78
CA VAL A 171 11.24 -6.66 -7.04
C VAL A 171 12.46 -7.21 -7.76
N TYR A 172 12.33 -8.38 -8.34
CA TYR A 172 13.45 -9.05 -9.01
C TYR A 172 13.00 -9.74 -10.29
N HIS A 173 13.94 -9.97 -11.18
CA HIS A 173 13.72 -10.72 -12.41
C HIS A 173 14.98 -11.47 -12.81
N ASP A 174 14.80 -12.63 -13.44
CA ASP A 174 15.90 -13.39 -14.04
C ASP A 174 16.52 -12.60 -15.19
N VAL A 175 17.84 -12.63 -15.26
CA VAL A 175 18.59 -11.99 -16.33
C VAL A 175 18.60 -12.93 -17.55
N LEU A 176 17.91 -12.50 -18.62
CA LEU A 176 17.71 -13.27 -19.84
C LEU A 176 18.19 -12.47 -21.06
N GLN A 177 18.41 -13.16 -22.19
CA GLN A 177 18.66 -12.50 -23.47
C GLN A 177 17.41 -11.76 -23.98
N SER A 178 17.57 -10.82 -24.89
CA SER A 178 16.51 -9.94 -25.40
C SER A 178 15.31 -10.69 -26.00
N GLU A 179 15.50 -11.92 -26.48
CA GLU A 179 14.41 -12.77 -26.99
C GLU A 179 13.65 -13.50 -25.87
N ASN A 180 14.01 -13.23 -24.60
CA ASN A 180 13.43 -13.87 -23.42
C ASN A 180 13.53 -15.41 -23.44
N GLU A 181 14.56 -15.94 -24.08
CA GLU A 181 14.83 -17.37 -24.25
C GLU A 181 16.13 -17.77 -23.56
N GLY A 182 16.25 -19.05 -23.23
CA GLY A 182 17.47 -19.63 -22.70
C GLY A 182 17.52 -19.76 -21.18
N GLN A 183 18.71 -20.06 -20.67
CA GLN A 183 18.96 -20.16 -19.23
C GLN A 183 19.26 -18.78 -18.66
N SER A 184 18.80 -18.53 -17.44
CA SER A 184 19.15 -17.29 -16.72
C SER A 184 20.65 -17.20 -16.49
N ALA A 185 21.22 -16.01 -16.69
CA ALA A 185 22.61 -15.69 -16.34
C ALA A 185 22.77 -15.18 -14.89
N GLY A 186 21.64 -14.96 -14.21
CA GLY A 186 21.62 -14.43 -12.87
C GLY A 186 20.30 -13.76 -12.53
N THR A 187 20.27 -12.89 -11.52
CA THR A 187 19.07 -12.18 -11.08
C THR A 187 19.37 -10.70 -10.94
N LEU A 188 18.53 -9.86 -11.52
CA LEU A 188 18.52 -8.42 -11.27
C LEU A 188 17.46 -8.09 -10.22
N LEU A 189 17.85 -7.36 -9.18
CA LEU A 189 17.01 -6.99 -8.07
C LEU A 189 17.00 -5.46 -7.91
N ILE A 190 15.81 -4.90 -7.71
CA ILE A 190 15.62 -3.52 -7.27
C ILE A 190 14.84 -3.51 -5.99
N TRP A 191 15.02 -2.47 -5.19
CA TRP A 191 14.21 -2.27 -4.01
C TRP A 191 13.93 -0.79 -3.74
N ARG A 192 12.84 -0.53 -3.00
CA ARG A 192 12.36 0.81 -2.67
C ARG A 192 11.73 0.82 -1.28
N TYR A 193 11.98 1.89 -0.49
CA TYR A 193 11.24 2.12 0.74
C TYR A 193 9.78 2.45 0.47
N ILE A 194 8.90 1.92 1.33
CA ILE A 194 7.50 2.35 1.44
C ILE A 194 7.46 3.51 2.45
N ASN A 195 7.90 4.68 2.01
CA ASN A 195 7.99 5.87 2.85
C ASN A 195 6.74 6.74 2.72
N GLN A 196 6.68 7.84 3.51
CA GLN A 196 5.56 8.77 3.47
C GLN A 196 5.28 9.36 2.07
N SER A 197 6.30 9.57 1.26
CA SER A 197 6.13 10.07 -0.11
C SER A 197 5.43 9.03 -1.00
N PHE A 198 5.78 7.76 -0.83
CA PHE A 198 5.10 6.65 -1.49
C PHE A 198 3.64 6.56 -1.04
N VAL A 199 3.40 6.54 0.28
CA VAL A 199 2.04 6.51 0.86
C VAL A 199 1.22 7.72 0.42
N HIS A 200 1.81 8.92 0.44
CA HIS A 200 1.13 10.14 -0.01
C HIS A 200 0.74 10.07 -1.49
N ALA A 201 1.60 9.53 -2.35
CA ALA A 201 1.28 9.35 -3.77
C ALA A 201 0.08 8.39 -3.96
N LEU A 202 0.01 7.32 -3.15
CA LEU A 202 -1.10 6.36 -3.16
C LEU A 202 -2.41 6.92 -2.58
N THR A 203 -2.32 7.87 -1.64
CA THR A 203 -3.48 8.42 -0.92
C THR A 203 -3.97 9.74 -1.48
N LEU A 204 -3.41 10.22 -2.59
CA LEU A 204 -3.86 11.43 -3.26
C LEU A 204 -5.35 11.34 -3.64
N GLY A 205 -6.16 12.19 -2.99
CA GLY A 205 -7.62 12.24 -3.20
C GLY A 205 -8.43 11.28 -2.32
N ILE A 206 -7.82 10.68 -1.30
CA ILE A 206 -8.50 9.87 -0.28
C ILE A 206 -8.72 10.73 0.96
N SER A 207 -9.92 10.65 1.54
CA SER A 207 -10.32 11.48 2.68
C SER A 207 -9.84 10.94 4.02
N ASN A 208 -9.42 9.68 4.07
CA ASN A 208 -9.06 8.97 5.30
C ASN A 208 -7.53 8.82 5.42
N ASP A 209 -7.02 8.90 6.64
CA ASP A 209 -5.63 8.57 6.95
C ASP A 209 -5.40 7.06 6.79
N ILE A 210 -4.51 6.71 5.84
CA ILE A 210 -4.12 5.32 5.59
C ILE A 210 -2.71 5.11 6.12
N ALA A 211 -2.55 4.11 6.99
CA ALA A 211 -1.28 3.70 7.53
C ALA A 211 -0.91 2.30 7.03
N PHE A 212 0.31 2.14 6.51
CA PHE A 212 0.87 0.84 6.16
C PHE A 212 1.64 0.28 7.37
N HIS A 213 1.26 -0.91 7.80
CA HIS A 213 1.94 -1.63 8.87
C HIS A 213 2.53 -2.93 8.34
N THR A 214 3.73 -3.24 8.76
CA THR A 214 4.29 -4.58 8.51
C THR A 214 3.54 -5.59 9.39
N ILE A 215 3.28 -6.80 8.90
CA ILE A 215 2.55 -7.85 9.63
C ILE A 215 3.17 -8.15 10.99
N LEU A 216 4.49 -8.00 11.12
CA LEU A 216 5.21 -8.19 12.39
C LEU A 216 4.94 -7.07 13.42
N GLN A 217 4.30 -5.97 13.02
CA GLN A 217 3.98 -4.81 13.87
C GLN A 217 2.48 -4.51 13.89
N MET A 218 1.62 -5.44 13.47
CA MET A 218 0.18 -5.22 13.63
C MET A 218 -0.13 -4.98 15.11
N PRO A 219 -0.77 -3.86 15.48
CA PRO A 219 -1.21 -3.66 16.84
C PRO A 219 -2.12 -4.84 17.22
N THR A 220 -1.83 -5.46 18.34
CA THR A 220 -2.76 -6.42 18.93
C THR A 220 -4.08 -5.69 19.15
N SER A 221 -5.21 -6.37 18.94
CA SER A 221 -6.59 -5.82 19.03
C SER A 221 -6.92 -5.05 20.32
N ALA A 222 -5.96 -4.91 21.23
CA ALA A 222 -6.04 -4.15 22.48
C ALA A 222 -5.68 -2.65 22.30
N ASP A 223 -5.07 -2.25 21.18
CA ASP A 223 -4.59 -0.87 20.95
C ASP A 223 -5.54 -0.03 20.08
N VAL A 224 -6.67 -0.61 19.66
CA VAL A 224 -7.72 0.10 18.90
C VAL A 224 -8.85 0.45 19.86
N VAL A 225 -8.77 1.64 20.47
CA VAL A 225 -9.88 2.26 21.23
C VAL A 225 -10.32 3.53 20.52
#